data_c7643c138261d9cfe814a60244daaa65
#
_entry.id   c7643c138261d9cfe814a60244daaa65
#
_cell.length_a   1.000
_cell.length_b   1.000
_cell.length_c   1.000
_cell.angle_alpha   90.00
_cell.angle_beta   90.00
_cell.angle_gamma   90.00
#
_symmetry.space_group_name_H-M   'P 1'
#
loop_
_entity.id
_entity.type
_entity.pdbx_description
1 polymer ?
#
loop_
_entity_poly.entity_id
_entity_poly.type
_entity_poly.pdbx_seq_one_letter_code
_entity_poly.pdbx_strand_id
1 'polypeptide(L)'
;MIEYTVKVYEDGSKCWYLNGKLHREDGPAIEYADGSKCWYLNDQLHREDGPAIEYADGVKYWYLNGKLHREDGPACEWADGVKSWYLNGEPLTEQEHQKRMNPVKEMTVAELSALLGYEVKIVK
;
A
#
# COMPACT_ATOMS: atom_id res chain seq x y z
N MET A 1 24.72 10.54 9.15
CA MET A 1 24.77 9.11 8.81
C MET A 1 23.79 8.33 9.68
N ILE A 2 22.99 7.48 9.06
CA ILE A 2 22.07 6.62 9.81
C ILE A 2 22.84 5.39 10.28
N GLU A 3 22.77 5.14 11.57
CA GLU A 3 23.48 4.03 12.19
C GLU A 3 22.47 3.02 12.72
N TYR A 4 22.35 1.88 12.01
CA TYR A 4 21.44 0.82 12.36
C TYR A 4 22.07 -0.19 13.31
N THR A 5 21.25 -0.79 14.17
CA THR A 5 21.59 -2.02 14.87
C THR A 5 20.91 -3.17 14.13
N VAL A 6 21.68 -4.15 13.67
CA VAL A 6 21.13 -5.32 12.99
C VAL A 6 21.30 -6.54 13.88
N LYS A 7 20.18 -7.20 14.22
CA LYS A 7 20.20 -8.46 14.94
C LYS A 7 20.10 -9.60 13.94
N VAL A 8 21.04 -10.54 14.03
CA VAL A 8 21.05 -11.73 13.18
C VAL A 8 20.79 -12.94 14.07
N TYR A 9 19.74 -13.69 13.73
CA TYR A 9 19.32 -14.85 14.50
C TYR A 9 19.95 -16.13 13.92
N GLU A 10 19.96 -17.20 14.71
CA GLU A 10 20.57 -18.48 14.32
C GLU A 10 19.98 -19.06 13.04
N ASP A 11 18.67 -18.85 12.82
CA ASP A 11 17.98 -19.33 11.61
C ASP A 11 18.27 -18.50 10.36
N GLY A 12 19.06 -17.42 10.49
CA GLY A 12 19.37 -16.51 9.40
C GLY A 12 18.45 -15.30 9.27
N SER A 13 17.40 -15.22 10.10
CA SER A 13 16.53 -14.05 10.12
C SER A 13 17.29 -12.82 10.60
N LYS A 14 16.91 -11.65 10.08
CA LYS A 14 17.56 -10.37 10.41
C LYS A 14 16.53 -9.32 10.73
N CYS A 15 16.82 -8.47 11.70
CA CYS A 15 15.99 -7.33 12.07
C CYS A 15 16.85 -6.07 12.15
N TRP A 16 16.39 -5.00 11.50
CA TRP A 16 17.05 -3.68 11.53
C TRP A 16 16.35 -2.77 12.53
N TYR A 17 17.14 -2.11 13.37
CA TYR A 17 16.65 -1.18 14.39
C TYR A 17 17.34 0.17 14.24
N LEU A 18 16.59 1.22 14.46
CA LEU A 18 17.10 2.58 14.58
C LEU A 18 16.51 3.18 15.85
N ASN A 19 17.39 3.64 16.76
CA ASN A 19 16.97 4.17 18.05
C ASN A 19 16.02 3.23 18.83
N GLY A 20 16.31 1.92 18.77
CA GLY A 20 15.53 0.90 19.48
C GLY A 20 14.22 0.50 18.84
N LYS A 21 13.90 1.04 17.66
CA LYS A 21 12.66 0.75 16.94
C LYS A 21 12.95 0.02 15.64
N LEU A 22 12.09 -0.91 15.26
CA LEU A 22 12.16 -1.53 13.93
C LEU A 22 12.07 -0.43 12.87
N HIS A 23 13.10 -0.34 12.06
CA HIS A 23 13.20 0.75 11.07
C HIS A 23 14.24 0.43 10.02
N ARG A 24 13.87 0.58 8.77
CA ARG A 24 14.83 0.54 7.66
C ARG A 24 14.25 1.32 6.48
N GLU A 25 14.99 2.29 5.96
CA GLU A 25 14.51 3.16 4.90
C GLU A 25 14.73 2.57 3.50
N ASP A 26 15.77 1.76 3.32
CA ASP A 26 16.17 1.24 2.00
C ASP A 26 15.81 -0.23 1.78
N GLY A 27 14.97 -0.80 2.61
CA GLY A 27 14.57 -2.20 2.46
C GLY A 27 13.71 -2.68 3.61
N PRO A 28 13.46 -4.00 3.70
CA PRO A 28 12.67 -4.54 4.80
C PRO A 28 13.43 -4.47 6.12
N ALA A 29 12.72 -4.07 7.19
CA ALA A 29 13.30 -4.05 8.53
C ALA A 29 13.39 -5.45 9.14
N ILE A 30 12.59 -6.39 8.65
CA ILE A 30 12.67 -7.80 9.06
C ILE A 30 12.78 -8.65 7.79
N GLU A 31 13.81 -9.49 7.76
CA GLU A 31 13.97 -10.51 6.74
C GLU A 31 13.97 -11.86 7.45
N TYR A 32 12.94 -12.65 7.21
CA TYR A 32 12.82 -13.99 7.80
C TYR A 32 13.60 -15.03 7.01
N ALA A 33 14.02 -16.10 7.68
CA ALA A 33 14.78 -17.18 7.05
C ALA A 33 14.03 -17.86 5.90
N ASP A 34 12.68 -17.85 5.94
CA ASP A 34 11.83 -18.43 4.89
C ASP A 34 11.65 -17.54 3.66
N GLY A 35 12.24 -16.35 3.67
CA GLY A 35 12.12 -15.38 2.59
C GLY A 35 11.02 -14.34 2.79
N SER A 36 10.21 -14.44 3.84
CA SER A 36 9.20 -13.43 4.17
C SER A 36 9.89 -12.14 4.58
N LYS A 37 9.27 -11.00 4.27
CA LYS A 37 9.83 -9.67 4.52
C LYS A 37 8.78 -8.72 5.06
N CYS A 38 9.19 -7.86 5.98
CA CYS A 38 8.32 -6.82 6.55
C CYS A 38 9.06 -5.49 6.55
N TRP A 39 8.39 -4.45 6.05
CA TRP A 39 8.92 -3.07 6.02
C TRP A 39 8.35 -2.29 7.19
N TYR A 40 9.22 -1.67 7.98
CA TYR A 40 8.86 -0.87 9.15
C TYR A 40 9.57 0.47 9.11
N LEU A 41 8.87 1.51 9.53
CA LEU A 41 9.44 2.81 9.88
C LEU A 41 8.95 3.16 11.28
N ASN A 42 9.87 3.39 12.22
CA ASN A 42 9.56 3.73 13.62
C ASN A 42 8.54 2.78 14.26
N ASP A 43 8.79 1.46 14.14
CA ASP A 43 7.94 0.39 14.68
C ASP A 43 6.56 0.27 14.01
N GLN A 44 6.31 0.98 12.91
CA GLN A 44 5.05 0.87 12.18
C GLN A 44 5.27 0.23 10.82
N LEU A 45 4.43 -0.72 10.45
CA LEU A 45 4.43 -1.28 9.11
C LEU A 45 4.17 -0.15 8.11
N HIS A 46 5.09 0.01 7.16
CA HIS A 46 5.02 1.11 6.20
C HIS A 46 5.83 0.82 4.96
N ARG A 47 5.22 0.93 3.80
CA ARG A 47 5.93 0.91 2.52
C ARG A 47 5.12 1.64 1.47
N GLU A 48 5.72 2.59 0.77
CA GLU A 48 5.03 3.40 -0.23
C GLU A 48 5.02 2.78 -1.62
N ASP A 49 6.05 2.01 -1.96
CA ASP A 49 6.27 1.48 -3.31
C ASP A 49 5.92 0.00 -3.46
N GLY A 50 5.22 -0.56 -2.52
CA GLY A 50 4.84 -1.98 -2.58
C GLY A 50 4.20 -2.47 -1.29
N PRO A 51 4.01 -3.79 -1.15
CA PRO A 51 3.46 -4.34 0.09
C PRO A 51 4.45 -4.22 1.23
N ALA A 52 3.95 -3.85 2.42
CA ALA A 52 4.78 -3.76 3.62
C ALA A 52 5.05 -5.13 4.24
N ILE A 53 4.24 -6.13 3.91
CA ILE A 53 4.47 -7.52 4.31
C ILE A 53 4.41 -8.38 3.05
N GLU A 54 5.48 -9.12 2.81
CA GLU A 54 5.53 -10.12 1.75
C GLU A 54 5.86 -11.47 2.39
N TYR A 55 4.88 -12.38 2.42
CA TYR A 55 5.12 -13.73 2.92
C TYR A 55 5.69 -14.62 1.84
N ALA A 56 6.47 -15.63 2.26
CA ALA A 56 7.10 -16.57 1.35
C ALA A 56 6.08 -17.37 0.51
N ASP A 57 4.85 -17.53 1.00
CA ASP A 57 3.76 -18.22 0.30
C ASP A 57 3.03 -17.36 -0.73
N GLY A 58 3.43 -16.10 -0.88
CA GLY A 58 2.86 -15.17 -1.85
C GLY A 58 1.80 -14.23 -1.30
N VAL A 59 1.43 -14.34 -0.04
CA VAL A 59 0.49 -13.41 0.60
C VAL A 59 1.15 -12.06 0.75
N LYS A 60 0.43 -10.97 0.42
CA LYS A 60 0.93 -9.60 0.47
C LYS A 60 -0.05 -8.68 1.14
N TYR A 61 0.47 -7.78 1.98
CA TYR A 61 -0.32 -6.76 2.65
C TYR A 61 0.33 -5.39 2.47
N TRP A 62 -0.47 -4.41 2.06
CA TRP A 62 -0.03 -3.02 1.92
C TRP A 62 -0.39 -2.23 3.15
N TYR A 63 0.59 -1.57 3.76
CA TYR A 63 0.42 -0.74 4.96
C TYR A 63 1.08 0.62 4.76
N LEU A 64 0.41 1.66 5.23
CA LEU A 64 0.98 2.99 5.40
C LEU A 64 0.71 3.44 6.83
N ASN A 65 1.76 3.87 7.53
CA ASN A 65 1.65 4.35 8.91
C ASN A 65 0.92 3.36 9.84
N GLY A 66 1.22 2.07 9.67
CA GLY A 66 0.64 1.02 10.50
C GLY A 66 -0.79 0.61 10.17
N LYS A 67 -1.36 1.14 9.08
CA LYS A 67 -2.75 0.84 8.68
C LYS A 67 -2.77 0.21 7.30
N LEU A 68 -3.64 -0.78 7.10
CA LEU A 68 -3.88 -1.35 5.77
C LEU A 68 -4.35 -0.24 4.84
N HIS A 69 -3.64 -0.06 3.73
CA HIS A 69 -3.93 1.02 2.80
C HIS A 69 -3.29 0.76 1.44
N ARG A 70 -4.09 0.86 0.39
CA ARG A 70 -3.57 0.86 -0.98
C ARG A 70 -4.54 1.61 -1.89
N GLU A 71 -4.02 2.58 -2.63
CA GLU A 71 -4.85 3.42 -3.53
C GLU A 71 -5.03 2.79 -4.91
N ASP A 72 -4.04 2.08 -5.41
CA ASP A 72 -4.03 1.54 -6.78
C ASP A 72 -4.43 0.07 -6.89
N GLY A 73 -4.98 -0.49 -5.83
CA GLY A 73 -5.39 -1.89 -5.85
C GLY A 73 -5.84 -2.40 -4.49
N PRO A 74 -5.95 -3.72 -4.32
CA PRO A 74 -6.30 -4.29 -3.02
C PRO A 74 -5.15 -4.19 -2.03
N ALA A 75 -5.47 -3.90 -0.76
CA ALA A 75 -4.47 -3.83 0.30
C ALA A 75 -4.05 -5.20 0.81
N CYS A 76 -4.86 -6.21 0.57
CA CYS A 76 -4.55 -7.60 0.90
C CYS A 76 -4.69 -8.46 -0.34
N GLU A 77 -3.67 -9.28 -0.61
CA GLU A 77 -3.71 -10.28 -1.67
C GLU A 77 -3.27 -11.60 -1.07
N TRP A 78 -4.16 -12.59 -1.04
CA TRP A 78 -3.87 -13.92 -0.53
C TRP A 78 -3.41 -14.86 -1.65
N ALA A 79 -2.74 -15.93 -1.25
CA ALA A 79 -2.16 -16.90 -2.19
C ALA A 79 -3.19 -17.58 -3.10
N ASP A 80 -4.44 -17.71 -2.64
CA ASP A 80 -5.55 -18.30 -3.41
C ASP A 80 -6.21 -17.31 -4.38
N GLY A 81 -5.70 -16.06 -4.45
CA GLY A 81 -6.23 -15.03 -5.32
C GLY A 81 -7.32 -14.17 -4.70
N VAL A 82 -7.73 -14.43 -3.48
CA VAL A 82 -8.68 -13.59 -2.75
C VAL A 82 -8.05 -12.24 -2.45
N LYS A 83 -8.83 -11.17 -2.57
CA LYS A 83 -8.37 -9.78 -2.41
C LYS A 83 -9.29 -9.00 -1.49
N SER A 84 -8.73 -8.03 -0.77
CA SER A 84 -9.50 -7.11 0.06
C SER A 84 -8.96 -5.69 -0.08
N TRP A 85 -9.86 -4.72 -0.13
CA TRP A 85 -9.53 -3.31 -0.33
C TRP A 85 -9.66 -2.54 0.97
N TYR A 86 -8.69 -1.68 1.26
CA TYR A 86 -8.64 -0.85 2.46
C TYR A 86 -8.09 0.53 2.14
N LEU A 87 -8.64 1.55 2.78
CA LEU A 87 -8.10 2.91 2.79
C LEU A 87 -8.02 3.35 4.25
N ASN A 88 -6.81 3.68 4.72
CA ASN A 88 -6.55 4.09 6.10
C ASN A 88 -7.14 3.14 7.15
N GLY A 89 -7.02 1.83 6.90
CA GLY A 89 -7.53 0.81 7.80
C GLY A 89 -9.02 0.52 7.68
N GLU A 90 -9.74 1.25 6.81
CA GLU A 90 -11.18 1.04 6.60
C GLU A 90 -11.41 0.01 5.49
N PRO A 91 -12.13 -1.10 5.77
CA PRO A 91 -12.43 -2.08 4.73
C PRO A 91 -13.49 -1.54 3.76
N LEU A 92 -13.27 -1.77 2.48
CA LEU A 92 -14.15 -1.32 1.40
C LEU A 92 -14.43 -2.46 0.43
N THR A 93 -15.56 -2.41 -0.27
CA THR A 93 -15.74 -3.25 -1.45
C THR A 93 -14.86 -2.72 -2.58
N GLU A 94 -14.61 -3.53 -3.59
CA GLU A 94 -13.86 -3.10 -4.77
C GLU A 94 -14.53 -1.88 -5.43
N GLN A 95 -15.85 -1.88 -5.54
CA GLN A 95 -16.62 -0.78 -6.12
C GLN A 95 -16.49 0.50 -5.28
N GLU A 96 -16.57 0.39 -3.97
CA GLU A 96 -16.39 1.55 -3.07
C GLU A 96 -15.00 2.14 -3.20
N HIS A 97 -13.98 1.28 -3.29
CA HIS A 97 -12.59 1.69 -3.47
C HIS A 97 -12.42 2.42 -4.80
N GLN A 98 -12.94 1.84 -5.89
CA GLN A 98 -12.86 2.45 -7.22
C GLN A 98 -13.55 3.82 -7.26
N LYS A 99 -14.71 3.95 -6.60
CA LYS A 99 -15.42 5.23 -6.52
C LYS A 99 -14.61 6.30 -5.83
N ARG A 100 -13.89 5.95 -4.76
CA ARG A 100 -13.06 6.91 -4.04
C ARG A 100 -11.80 7.29 -4.80
N MET A 101 -11.20 6.35 -5.51
CA MET A 101 -9.98 6.59 -6.26
C MET A 101 -10.24 7.24 -7.62
N ASN A 102 -11.38 6.92 -8.25
CA ASN A 102 -11.77 7.44 -9.56
C ASN A 102 -13.20 7.95 -9.50
N PRO A 103 -13.45 9.06 -8.78
CA PRO A 103 -14.81 9.58 -8.64
C PRO A 103 -15.37 10.02 -9.98
N VAL A 104 -16.64 9.64 -10.24
CA VAL A 104 -17.35 10.10 -11.42
C VAL A 104 -17.72 11.57 -11.18
N LYS A 105 -17.33 12.44 -12.10
CA LYS A 105 -17.66 13.85 -12.03
C LYS A 105 -18.86 14.12 -12.93
N GLU A 106 -19.96 14.56 -12.33
CA GLU A 106 -21.12 14.99 -13.08
C GLU A 106 -20.97 16.46 -13.44
N MET A 107 -21.28 16.80 -14.67
CA MET A 107 -21.22 18.18 -15.13
C MET A 107 -22.26 18.44 -16.23
N THR A 108 -22.66 19.68 -16.37
CA THR A 108 -23.56 20.10 -17.45
C THR A 108 -22.79 20.15 -18.77
N VAL A 109 -23.52 20.14 -19.88
CA VAL A 109 -22.91 20.32 -21.21
C VAL A 109 -22.17 21.66 -21.31
N ALA A 110 -22.71 22.71 -20.68
CA ALA A 110 -22.05 24.01 -20.65
C ALA A 110 -20.73 23.98 -19.91
N GLU A 111 -20.67 23.29 -18.75
CA GLU A 111 -19.43 23.13 -17.98
C GLU A 111 -18.39 22.32 -18.76
N LEU A 112 -18.83 21.25 -19.43
CA LEU A 112 -17.95 20.43 -20.26
C LEU A 112 -17.39 21.24 -21.43
N SER A 113 -18.23 22.02 -22.11
CA SER A 113 -17.83 22.90 -23.21
C SER A 113 -16.78 23.92 -22.76
N ALA A 114 -16.99 24.52 -21.59
CA ALA A 114 -16.04 25.49 -21.03
C ALA A 114 -14.70 24.83 -20.72
N LEU A 115 -14.71 23.59 -20.18
CA LEU A 115 -13.50 22.86 -19.85
C LEU A 115 -12.71 22.49 -21.11
N LEU A 116 -13.39 22.06 -22.19
CA LEU A 116 -12.77 21.63 -23.43
C LEU A 116 -12.36 22.81 -24.34
N GLY A 117 -12.93 24.00 -24.11
CA GLY A 117 -12.68 25.19 -24.94
C GLY A 117 -13.40 25.20 -26.28
N TYR A 118 -14.41 24.33 -26.46
CA TYR A 118 -15.25 24.32 -27.66
C TYR A 118 -16.65 23.82 -27.30
N GLU A 119 -17.59 24.09 -28.20
CA GLU A 119 -18.99 23.71 -27.99
C GLU A 119 -19.19 22.20 -28.10
N VAL A 120 -19.86 21.62 -27.10
CA VAL A 120 -20.23 20.22 -27.10
C VAL A 120 -21.73 20.10 -27.36
N LYS A 121 -22.10 19.21 -28.28
CA LYS A 121 -23.51 18.96 -28.60
C LYS A 121 -23.84 17.48 -28.31
N ILE A 122 -25.02 17.28 -27.74
CA ILE A 122 -25.53 15.92 -27.52
C ILE A 122 -26.36 15.54 -28.75
N VAL A 123 -25.97 14.42 -29.36
CA VAL A 123 -26.71 13.86 -30.51
C VAL A 123 -27.57 12.72 -29.99
N LYS A 124 -28.84 12.76 -30.25
CA LYS A 124 -29.80 11.74 -29.86
C LYS A 124 -30.08 10.76 -31.00
#